data_1e7d30b41f26103813ee1254dfdf6629
#
_entry.id   1e7d30b41f26103813ee1254dfdf6629
#
_cell.length_a   1.000
_cell.length_b   1.000
_cell.length_c   1.000
_cell.angle_alpha   90.00
_cell.angle_beta   90.00
_cell.angle_gamma   90.00
#
_symmetry.space_group_name_H-M   'P 1'
#
loop_
_entity.id
_entity.type
_entity.pdbx_description
1 polymer ?
#
loop_
_entity_poly.entity_id
_entity_poly.type
_entity_poly.pdbx_seq_one_letter_code
_entity_poly.pdbx_strand_id
1 'polypeptide(L)'
;MPVSIQFFGVAGYKIITSGGVHVLIDPFLDGNPYSPVKVDDLERVDLLLITHNASDHFGDSPAVIKKYRPKVICALDVLHNLVSYHNCDPDLMRVTIWGMAIEEEGILVRPVESRHWSFARTPDGQLLSGPAMGFVFDAGEGKVIYHPGDTALFSDLQLIKRFCKPTVGLMHVTLPEGEGVSLPHQECYRTGEITPEEALVASEWLGLEEVVVSHYIDPNCADVKRFMQLVEENKKNGAYVPKTLILAPGESHSW
;
A
#
# COMPACT_ATOMS: atom_id res chain seq x y z
N MET A 1 10.73 -1.60 -20.76
CA MET A 1 9.29 -1.60 -21.10
C MET A 1 8.60 -0.51 -20.28
N PRO A 2 7.39 -0.04 -20.65
CA PRO A 2 6.70 0.97 -19.83
C PRO A 2 6.45 0.44 -18.42
N VAL A 3 6.49 1.33 -17.42
CA VAL A 3 6.03 1.00 -16.06
C VAL A 3 4.52 0.87 -16.10
N SER A 4 3.97 -0.15 -15.46
CA SER A 4 2.53 -0.33 -15.37
C SER A 4 2.09 -0.64 -13.94
N ILE A 5 0.85 -0.28 -13.65
CA ILE A 5 0.19 -0.53 -12.37
C ILE A 5 -1.18 -1.15 -12.62
N GLN A 6 -1.56 -2.12 -11.78
CA GLN A 6 -2.90 -2.68 -11.70
C GLN A 6 -3.39 -2.55 -10.26
N PHE A 7 -4.59 -2.02 -10.08
CA PHE A 7 -5.24 -1.87 -8.79
C PHE A 7 -6.22 -3.02 -8.53
N PHE A 8 -6.21 -3.59 -7.33
CA PHE A 8 -7.09 -4.71 -6.97
C PHE A 8 -8.25 -4.33 -6.06
N GLY A 9 -8.32 -3.07 -5.69
CA GLY A 9 -9.21 -2.55 -4.65
C GLY A 9 -8.50 -2.46 -3.30
N VAL A 10 -8.98 -1.58 -2.43
CA VAL A 10 -8.40 -1.25 -1.13
C VAL A 10 -6.95 -0.76 -1.28
N ALA A 11 -5.96 -1.52 -0.83
CA ALA A 11 -4.54 -1.18 -0.90
C ALA A 11 -3.72 -2.10 -1.82
N GLY A 12 -4.36 -3.05 -2.48
CA GLY A 12 -3.69 -4.08 -3.29
C GLY A 12 -3.26 -3.59 -4.66
N TYR A 13 -1.97 -3.78 -5.00
CA TYR A 13 -1.41 -3.37 -6.30
C TYR A 13 -0.44 -4.40 -6.87
N LYS A 14 -0.44 -4.51 -8.21
CA LYS A 14 0.67 -5.08 -8.97
C LYS A 14 1.34 -3.97 -9.77
N ILE A 15 2.66 -3.85 -9.66
CA ILE A 15 3.47 -2.91 -10.43
C ILE A 15 4.47 -3.72 -11.24
N ILE A 16 4.53 -3.47 -12.55
CA ILE A 16 5.58 -4.02 -13.41
C ILE A 16 6.56 -2.89 -13.69
N THR A 17 7.79 -3.05 -13.25
CA THR A 17 8.85 -2.04 -13.42
C THR A 17 9.34 -1.98 -14.85
N SER A 18 10.06 -0.93 -15.23
CA SER A 18 10.67 -0.83 -16.57
C SER A 18 11.67 -1.95 -16.85
N GLY A 19 12.26 -2.53 -15.79
CA GLY A 19 13.14 -3.70 -15.84
C GLY A 19 12.41 -5.04 -15.94
N GLY A 20 11.05 -5.04 -15.90
CA GLY A 20 10.25 -6.27 -16.00
C GLY A 20 10.09 -7.05 -14.70
N VAL A 21 10.38 -6.44 -13.55
CA VAL A 21 10.16 -7.05 -12.23
C VAL A 21 8.69 -6.84 -11.84
N HIS A 22 8.03 -7.91 -11.41
CA HIS A 22 6.65 -7.90 -10.95
C HIS A 22 6.62 -7.73 -9.43
N VAL A 23 6.29 -6.52 -8.98
CA VAL A 23 6.13 -6.17 -7.57
C VAL A 23 4.66 -6.24 -7.21
N LEU A 24 4.33 -7.06 -6.21
CA LEU A 24 3.00 -7.17 -5.63
C LEU A 24 3.01 -6.49 -4.26
N ILE A 25 2.00 -5.69 -3.97
CA ILE A 25 1.88 -4.96 -2.70
C ILE A 25 0.52 -5.28 -2.09
N ASP A 26 0.51 -5.64 -0.81
CA ASP A 26 -0.69 -5.84 0.01
C ASP A 26 -1.81 -6.64 -0.71
N PRO A 27 -1.58 -7.95 -1.03
CA PRO A 27 -2.43 -8.71 -1.94
C PRO A 27 -3.72 -9.19 -1.26
N PHE A 28 -4.72 -8.34 -1.18
CA PHE A 28 -6.07 -8.70 -0.78
C PHE A 28 -6.88 -9.03 -2.04
N LEU A 29 -6.89 -10.30 -2.44
CA LEU A 29 -7.39 -10.81 -3.72
C LEU A 29 -8.58 -11.76 -3.57
N ASP A 30 -8.33 -13.00 -3.14
CA ASP A 30 -9.38 -14.03 -2.98
C ASP A 30 -10.34 -13.68 -1.85
N GLY A 31 -9.78 -13.12 -0.75
CA GLY A 31 -10.52 -12.62 0.39
C GLY A 31 -11.31 -11.34 0.10
N ASN A 32 -10.93 -10.60 -0.95
CA ASN A 32 -11.59 -9.36 -1.35
C ASN A 32 -12.78 -9.64 -2.28
N PRO A 33 -14.03 -9.42 -1.83
CA PRO A 33 -15.21 -9.67 -2.66
C PRO A 33 -15.33 -8.71 -3.85
N TYR A 34 -14.58 -7.61 -3.83
CA TYR A 34 -14.59 -6.56 -4.87
C TYR A 34 -13.43 -6.70 -5.85
N SER A 35 -12.41 -7.50 -5.54
CA SER A 35 -11.33 -7.77 -6.49
C SER A 35 -11.80 -8.75 -7.58
N PRO A 36 -11.76 -8.36 -8.86
CA PRO A 36 -12.02 -9.28 -9.96
C PRO A 36 -10.83 -10.20 -10.25
N VAL A 37 -9.64 -9.91 -9.69
CA VAL A 37 -8.42 -10.68 -9.85
C VAL A 37 -8.23 -11.58 -8.64
N LYS A 38 -7.87 -12.83 -8.87
CA LYS A 38 -7.62 -13.85 -7.85
C LYS A 38 -6.13 -14.20 -7.82
N VAL A 39 -5.69 -14.87 -6.76
CA VAL A 39 -4.30 -15.33 -6.65
C VAL A 39 -3.91 -16.18 -7.86
N ASP A 40 -4.85 -16.98 -8.38
CA ASP A 40 -4.59 -17.86 -9.52
C ASP A 40 -4.46 -17.13 -10.85
N ASP A 41 -4.95 -15.92 -10.97
CA ASP A 41 -4.88 -15.08 -12.17
C ASP A 41 -3.54 -14.34 -12.29
N LEU A 42 -2.73 -14.31 -11.21
CA LEU A 42 -1.40 -13.71 -11.28
C LEU A 42 -0.47 -14.61 -12.10
N GLU A 43 0.20 -14.02 -13.09
CA GLU A 43 1.14 -14.78 -13.95
C GLU A 43 2.50 -14.99 -13.27
N ARG A 44 2.96 -13.96 -12.55
CA ARG A 44 4.29 -13.90 -11.92
C ARG A 44 4.29 -12.92 -10.76
N VAL A 45 5.05 -13.23 -9.71
CA VAL A 45 5.38 -12.33 -8.61
C VAL A 45 6.84 -12.54 -8.25
N ASP A 46 7.67 -11.52 -8.40
CA ASP A 46 9.10 -11.57 -8.06
C ASP A 46 9.35 -11.02 -6.65
N LEU A 47 8.65 -9.94 -6.32
CA LEU A 47 8.78 -9.24 -5.06
C LEU A 47 7.38 -9.01 -4.45
N LEU A 48 7.23 -9.36 -3.19
CA LEU A 48 6.03 -9.10 -2.39
C LEU A 48 6.37 -8.14 -1.27
N LEU A 49 5.67 -7.01 -1.22
CA LEU A 49 5.76 -6.01 -0.16
C LEU A 49 4.51 -6.09 0.71
N ILE A 50 4.67 -6.22 2.02
CA ILE A 50 3.55 -6.27 2.97
C ILE A 50 3.75 -5.17 4.00
N THR A 51 2.82 -4.21 4.03
CA THR A 51 2.93 -3.02 4.88
C THR A 51 2.67 -3.33 6.35
N HIS A 52 1.65 -4.15 6.64
CA HIS A 52 1.27 -4.54 7.99
C HIS A 52 0.30 -5.73 8.02
N ASN A 53 -0.10 -6.17 9.22
CA ASN A 53 -0.88 -7.39 9.44
C ASN A 53 -2.40 -7.24 9.31
N ALA A 54 -2.96 -6.05 8.97
CA ALA A 54 -4.39 -5.93 8.76
C ALA A 54 -4.89 -6.87 7.65
N SER A 55 -6.11 -7.37 7.77
CA SER A 55 -6.64 -8.41 6.88
C SER A 55 -6.71 -8.00 5.41
N ASP A 56 -6.95 -6.74 5.16
CA ASP A 56 -7.03 -6.11 3.84
C ASP A 56 -5.66 -5.72 3.23
N HIS A 57 -4.57 -5.87 4.00
CA HIS A 57 -3.18 -5.69 3.56
C HIS A 57 -2.40 -7.01 3.57
N PHE A 58 -2.41 -7.74 4.69
CA PHE A 58 -1.81 -9.06 4.77
C PHE A 58 -2.46 -10.04 3.78
N GLY A 59 -3.78 -10.00 3.69
CA GLY A 59 -4.62 -10.63 2.69
C GLY A 59 -4.22 -12.06 2.33
N ASP A 60 -4.08 -12.29 1.05
CA ASP A 60 -3.72 -13.59 0.46
C ASP A 60 -2.22 -13.83 0.36
N SER A 61 -1.39 -13.05 1.08
CA SER A 61 0.08 -13.19 1.08
C SER A 61 0.55 -14.64 1.30
N PRO A 62 -0.03 -15.46 2.22
CA PRO A 62 0.38 -16.85 2.37
C PRO A 62 0.16 -17.71 1.12
N ALA A 63 -0.94 -17.48 0.39
CA ALA A 63 -1.25 -18.20 -0.84
C ALA A 63 -0.30 -17.79 -1.97
N VAL A 64 -0.04 -16.49 -2.11
CA VAL A 64 0.92 -15.93 -3.06
C VAL A 64 2.33 -16.50 -2.81
N ILE A 65 2.80 -16.49 -1.56
CA ILE A 65 4.13 -17.00 -1.19
C ILE A 65 4.27 -18.49 -1.54
N LYS A 66 3.28 -19.30 -1.20
CA LYS A 66 3.30 -20.74 -1.49
C LYS A 66 3.32 -21.05 -2.98
N LYS A 67 2.60 -20.26 -3.79
CA LYS A 67 2.45 -20.50 -5.23
C LYS A 67 3.61 -19.92 -6.04
N TYR A 68 3.99 -18.69 -5.80
CA TYR A 68 4.93 -17.94 -6.66
C TYR A 68 6.34 -17.85 -6.07
N ARG A 69 6.52 -18.11 -4.76
CA ARG A 69 7.79 -18.05 -4.04
C ARG A 69 8.57 -16.72 -4.25
N PRO A 70 7.91 -15.55 -4.15
CA PRO A 70 8.58 -14.27 -4.30
C PRO A 70 9.57 -14.02 -3.16
N LYS A 71 10.47 -13.04 -3.32
CA LYS A 71 11.11 -12.42 -2.16
C LYS A 71 10.09 -11.54 -1.44
N VAL A 72 10.05 -11.63 -0.11
CA VAL A 72 9.03 -10.95 0.71
C VAL A 72 9.70 -9.93 1.60
N ILE A 73 9.34 -8.66 1.48
CA ILE A 73 9.81 -7.59 2.37
C ILE A 73 8.68 -7.23 3.33
N CYS A 74 8.90 -7.40 4.63
CA CYS A 74 7.89 -7.20 5.66
C CYS A 74 8.52 -6.90 7.02
N ALA A 75 7.69 -6.47 7.99
CA ALA A 75 8.08 -6.31 9.38
C ALA A 75 8.18 -7.66 10.12
N LEU A 76 8.79 -7.64 11.31
CA LEU A 76 9.05 -8.84 12.10
C LEU A 76 7.76 -9.54 12.56
N ASP A 77 6.72 -8.80 12.90
CA ASP A 77 5.42 -9.32 13.29
C ASP A 77 4.68 -9.99 12.12
N VAL A 78 4.80 -9.42 10.90
CA VAL A 78 4.29 -10.03 9.66
C VAL A 78 5.05 -11.32 9.34
N LEU A 79 6.39 -11.32 9.44
CA LEU A 79 7.18 -12.56 9.30
C LEU A 79 6.72 -13.62 10.29
N HIS A 80 6.54 -13.24 11.57
CA HIS A 80 6.10 -14.18 12.59
C HIS A 80 4.74 -14.79 12.25
N ASN A 81 3.80 -13.98 11.75
CA ASN A 81 2.50 -14.46 11.28
C ASN A 81 2.65 -15.44 10.12
N LEU A 82 3.40 -15.07 9.08
CA LEU A 82 3.62 -15.90 7.88
C LEU A 82 4.27 -17.25 8.21
N VAL A 83 5.32 -17.25 9.02
CA VAL A 83 6.11 -18.46 9.32
C VAL A 83 5.41 -19.32 10.35
N SER A 84 4.97 -18.75 11.48
CA SER A 84 4.46 -19.53 12.61
C SER A 84 3.04 -20.04 12.42
N TYR A 85 2.19 -19.29 11.71
CA TYR A 85 0.77 -19.63 11.57
C TYR A 85 0.36 -20.04 10.15
N HIS A 86 1.15 -19.64 9.13
CA HIS A 86 0.85 -19.98 7.74
C HIS A 86 1.86 -20.93 7.09
N ASN A 87 2.92 -21.36 7.81
CA ASN A 87 3.96 -22.27 7.32
C ASN A 87 4.63 -21.78 6.01
N CYS A 88 4.86 -20.46 5.90
CA CYS A 88 5.62 -19.90 4.79
C CYS A 88 7.12 -20.11 5.00
N ASP A 89 7.86 -20.24 3.89
CA ASP A 89 9.30 -20.48 3.89
C ASP A 89 10.07 -19.24 4.39
N PRO A 90 10.79 -19.30 5.52
CA PRO A 90 11.51 -18.16 6.07
C PRO A 90 12.66 -17.68 5.18
N ASP A 91 13.21 -18.52 4.29
CA ASP A 91 14.32 -18.15 3.40
C ASP A 91 13.90 -17.14 2.32
N LEU A 92 12.60 -17.00 2.09
CA LEU A 92 12.05 -15.99 1.20
C LEU A 92 11.95 -14.61 1.86
N MET A 93 11.98 -14.52 3.19
CA MET A 93 11.68 -13.32 3.96
C MET A 93 12.89 -12.38 4.07
N ARG A 94 12.62 -11.09 3.88
CA ARG A 94 13.55 -9.97 4.13
C ARG A 94 12.92 -9.08 5.19
N VAL A 95 13.27 -9.37 6.44
CA VAL A 95 12.73 -8.64 7.58
C VAL A 95 13.35 -7.27 7.66
N THR A 96 12.52 -6.27 7.83
CA THR A 96 12.94 -4.87 7.81
C THR A 96 12.09 -4.00 8.75
N ILE A 97 12.53 -2.76 8.87
CA ILE A 97 11.80 -1.66 9.49
C ILE A 97 12.20 -0.35 8.79
N TRP A 98 11.46 0.71 8.97
CA TRP A 98 11.84 2.03 8.44
C TRP A 98 13.25 2.45 8.86
N GLY A 99 13.94 3.17 7.98
CA GLY A 99 15.35 3.55 8.12
C GLY A 99 16.35 2.53 7.56
N MET A 100 15.89 1.34 7.18
CA MET A 100 16.67 0.35 6.43
C MET A 100 16.43 0.52 4.92
N ALA A 101 17.27 -0.12 4.10
CA ALA A 101 17.06 -0.26 2.66
C ALA A 101 17.46 -1.68 2.26
N ILE A 102 16.67 -2.29 1.39
CA ILE A 102 16.87 -3.66 0.95
C ILE A 102 16.92 -3.66 -0.58
N GLU A 103 17.94 -4.30 -1.15
CA GLU A 103 18.05 -4.53 -2.58
C GLU A 103 17.68 -6.00 -2.88
N GLU A 104 16.58 -6.19 -3.62
CA GLU A 104 16.12 -7.49 -4.09
C GLU A 104 15.62 -7.36 -5.53
N GLU A 105 15.89 -8.37 -6.35
CA GLU A 105 15.50 -8.40 -7.77
C GLU A 105 15.99 -7.16 -8.57
N GLY A 106 17.09 -6.53 -8.13
CA GLY A 106 17.63 -5.31 -8.71
C GLY A 106 16.85 -4.03 -8.36
N ILE A 107 15.92 -4.10 -7.41
CA ILE A 107 15.16 -2.95 -6.91
C ILE A 107 15.61 -2.61 -5.50
N LEU A 108 15.99 -1.35 -5.28
CA LEU A 108 16.24 -0.82 -3.95
C LEU A 108 14.91 -0.35 -3.32
N VAL A 109 14.41 -1.12 -2.37
CA VAL A 109 13.21 -0.79 -1.58
C VAL A 109 13.63 -0.09 -0.30
N ARG A 110 12.99 1.03 -0.01
CA ARG A 110 13.17 1.81 1.23
C ARG A 110 11.89 1.75 2.05
N PRO A 111 11.85 0.95 3.12
CA PRO A 111 10.78 1.05 4.12
C PRO A 111 10.81 2.43 4.78
N VAL A 112 9.66 3.03 4.91
CA VAL A 112 9.47 4.36 5.52
C VAL A 112 8.42 4.29 6.62
N GLU A 113 8.45 5.24 7.55
CA GLU A 113 7.48 5.30 8.64
C GLU A 113 6.05 5.43 8.10
N SER A 114 5.13 4.68 8.73
CA SER A 114 3.70 4.87 8.65
C SER A 114 3.14 4.96 10.07
N ARG A 115 2.30 5.95 10.32
CA ARG A 115 1.71 6.18 11.65
C ARG A 115 0.38 5.45 11.76
N HIS A 116 0.50 4.16 11.78
CA HIS A 116 -0.56 3.19 11.97
C HIS A 116 -0.01 2.02 12.77
N TRP A 117 -0.86 1.10 13.21
CA TRP A 117 -0.40 -0.11 13.88
C TRP A 117 -0.55 -1.34 12.98
N SER A 118 0.42 -2.24 13.05
CA SER A 118 0.28 -3.58 12.54
C SER A 118 -0.43 -4.42 13.60
N PHE A 119 -1.55 -5.04 13.24
CA PHE A 119 -2.34 -5.83 14.19
C PHE A 119 -2.99 -7.03 13.50
N ALA A 120 -2.89 -8.19 14.15
CA ALA A 120 -3.62 -9.39 13.75
C ALA A 120 -4.03 -10.22 14.98
N ARG A 121 -5.10 -10.99 14.84
CA ARG A 121 -5.44 -12.06 15.76
C ARG A 121 -4.98 -13.37 15.17
N THR A 122 -4.13 -14.09 15.93
CA THR A 122 -3.63 -15.39 15.52
C THR A 122 -4.71 -16.47 15.61
N PRO A 123 -4.54 -17.63 14.93
CA PRO A 123 -5.50 -18.75 15.04
C PRO A 123 -5.70 -19.28 16.45
N ASP A 124 -4.71 -19.16 17.32
CA ASP A 124 -4.78 -19.54 18.75
C ASP A 124 -5.32 -18.40 19.64
N GLY A 125 -5.77 -17.29 19.04
CA GLY A 125 -6.45 -16.19 19.72
C GLY A 125 -5.53 -15.14 20.34
N GLN A 126 -4.21 -15.24 20.16
CA GLN A 126 -3.28 -14.21 20.62
C GLN A 126 -3.34 -12.97 19.73
N LEU A 127 -2.84 -11.85 20.23
CA LEU A 127 -2.72 -10.61 19.48
C LEU A 127 -1.28 -10.42 19.06
N LEU A 128 -1.06 -10.31 17.74
CA LEU A 128 0.20 -9.84 17.18
C LEU A 128 0.09 -8.34 16.95
N SER A 129 1.14 -7.62 17.27
CA SER A 129 1.24 -6.20 16.95
C SER A 129 2.68 -5.84 16.64
N GLY A 130 2.86 -4.92 15.71
CA GLY A 130 4.14 -4.38 15.29
C GLY A 130 3.99 -3.01 14.63
N PRO A 131 5.06 -2.51 14.05
CA PRO A 131 5.03 -1.25 13.31
C PRO A 131 4.44 -1.48 11.91
N ALA A 132 3.53 -0.61 11.50
CA ALA A 132 3.19 -0.46 10.09
C ALA A 132 4.31 0.28 9.36
N MET A 133 4.45 0.03 8.06
CA MET A 133 5.42 0.72 7.22
C MET A 133 4.88 0.97 5.82
N GLY A 134 5.34 2.07 5.22
CA GLY A 134 5.21 2.29 3.79
C GLY A 134 6.48 1.88 3.05
N PHE A 135 6.42 1.92 1.73
CA PHE A 135 7.55 1.60 0.87
C PHE A 135 7.80 2.68 -0.18
N VAL A 136 9.08 2.97 -0.44
CA VAL A 136 9.50 3.78 -1.59
C VAL A 136 10.46 2.95 -2.43
N PHE A 137 10.24 2.89 -3.74
CA PHE A 137 11.14 2.23 -4.69
C PHE A 137 11.05 2.87 -6.08
N ASP A 138 12.14 2.78 -6.83
CA ASP A 138 12.20 3.25 -8.22
C ASP A 138 11.70 2.14 -9.16
N ALA A 139 10.60 2.38 -9.84
CA ALA A 139 10.04 1.47 -10.84
C ALA A 139 10.63 1.70 -12.24
N GLY A 140 11.48 2.71 -12.40
CA GLY A 140 12.06 3.13 -13.67
C GLY A 140 11.26 4.21 -14.37
N GLU A 141 11.78 4.73 -15.49
CA GLU A 141 11.15 5.79 -16.31
C GLU A 141 10.76 7.04 -15.50
N GLY A 142 11.52 7.35 -14.42
CA GLY A 142 11.24 8.46 -13.51
C GLY A 142 10.05 8.23 -12.56
N LYS A 143 9.53 7.01 -12.48
CA LYS A 143 8.44 6.65 -11.57
C LYS A 143 9.00 6.10 -10.25
N VAL A 144 9.24 6.98 -9.30
CA VAL A 144 9.55 6.62 -7.92
C VAL A 144 8.25 6.49 -7.15
N ILE A 145 7.88 5.26 -6.84
CA ILE A 145 6.60 4.91 -6.22
C ILE A 145 6.71 5.05 -4.70
N TYR A 146 5.74 5.72 -4.09
CA TYR A 146 5.48 5.71 -2.66
C TYR A 146 4.14 5.03 -2.38
N HIS A 147 4.18 3.98 -1.60
CA HIS A 147 2.99 3.34 -1.03
C HIS A 147 3.02 3.51 0.49
N PRO A 148 2.10 4.28 1.08
CA PRO A 148 2.12 4.56 2.51
C PRO A 148 1.76 3.34 3.40
N GLY A 149 1.05 2.34 2.85
CA GLY A 149 0.18 1.49 3.63
C GLY A 149 -0.92 2.36 4.24
N ASP A 150 -1.36 2.05 5.44
CA ASP A 150 -2.24 2.92 6.20
C ASP A 150 -1.42 3.84 7.11
N THR A 151 -1.80 5.10 7.16
CA THR A 151 -1.08 6.10 7.98
C THR A 151 -1.97 7.27 8.35
N ALA A 152 -1.76 7.85 9.53
CA ALA A 152 -2.20 9.20 9.84
C ALA A 152 -1.29 10.23 9.15
N LEU A 153 -1.75 11.48 9.03
CA LEU A 153 -0.92 12.59 8.56
C LEU A 153 0.18 12.90 9.59
N PHE A 154 1.43 13.05 9.15
CA PHE A 154 2.55 13.41 10.01
C PHE A 154 3.62 14.21 9.25
N SER A 155 4.33 15.09 9.99
CA SER A 155 5.24 16.07 9.39
C SER A 155 6.44 15.46 8.66
N ASP A 156 6.87 14.26 9.04
CA ASP A 156 8.08 13.64 8.51
C ASP A 156 7.91 13.08 7.09
N LEU A 157 6.68 13.13 6.54
CA LEU A 157 6.45 12.98 5.10
C LEU A 157 7.33 13.94 4.27
N GLN A 158 7.66 15.11 4.81
CA GLN A 158 8.61 16.05 4.19
C GLN A 158 10.05 15.51 4.15
N LEU A 159 10.44 14.66 5.11
CA LEU A 159 11.74 13.99 5.09
C LEU A 159 11.76 12.89 4.02
N ILE A 160 10.65 12.18 3.83
CA ILE A 160 10.50 11.21 2.74
C ILE A 160 10.66 11.92 1.39
N LYS A 161 10.02 13.08 1.19
CA LYS A 161 10.26 13.93 0.01
C LYS A 161 11.74 14.24 -0.19
N ARG A 162 12.40 14.72 0.86
CA ARG A 162 13.79 15.19 0.79
C ARG A 162 14.76 14.08 0.42
N PHE A 163 14.60 12.88 0.98
CA PHE A 163 15.59 11.80 0.88
C PHE A 163 15.22 10.71 -0.12
N CYS A 164 13.93 10.47 -0.34
CA CYS A 164 13.45 9.43 -1.26
C CYS A 164 12.90 9.98 -2.58
N LYS A 165 12.44 11.23 -2.59
CA LYS A 165 11.95 11.95 -3.78
C LYS A 165 10.91 11.15 -4.58
N PRO A 166 9.81 10.69 -3.96
CA PRO A 166 8.76 9.99 -4.68
C PRO A 166 8.13 10.92 -5.73
N THR A 167 7.77 10.36 -6.88
CA THR A 167 7.07 11.08 -7.95
C THR A 167 5.62 10.64 -8.09
N VAL A 168 5.33 9.39 -7.72
CA VAL A 168 3.98 8.79 -7.73
C VAL A 168 3.64 8.29 -6.34
N GLY A 169 2.51 8.73 -5.79
CA GLY A 169 1.98 8.23 -4.51
C GLY A 169 0.73 7.40 -4.71
N LEU A 170 0.67 6.21 -4.09
CA LEU A 170 -0.54 5.39 -3.99
C LEU A 170 -1.27 5.81 -2.71
N MET A 171 -1.99 6.94 -2.78
CA MET A 171 -2.49 7.63 -1.59
C MET A 171 -3.90 7.19 -1.24
N HIS A 172 -4.06 6.63 -0.05
CA HIS A 172 -5.40 6.35 0.48
C HIS A 172 -6.13 7.66 0.82
N VAL A 173 -7.41 7.70 0.53
CA VAL A 173 -8.27 8.87 0.72
C VAL A 173 -9.56 8.53 1.45
N THR A 174 -9.77 7.25 1.74
CA THR A 174 -11.00 6.77 2.39
C THR A 174 -10.67 5.82 3.54
N LEU A 175 -11.60 5.78 4.48
CA LEU A 175 -11.73 4.72 5.47
C LEU A 175 -12.76 3.73 4.93
N PRO A 176 -12.43 2.46 4.68
CA PRO A 176 -13.41 1.47 4.29
C PRO A 176 -14.45 1.31 5.39
N GLU A 177 -15.71 1.57 5.08
CA GLU A 177 -16.81 1.33 6.03
C GLU A 177 -16.91 -0.17 6.34
N GLY A 178 -16.88 -0.52 7.62
CA GLY A 178 -17.03 -1.89 8.09
C GLY A 178 -15.75 -2.71 8.21
N GLU A 179 -14.62 -2.22 7.78
CA GLU A 179 -13.31 -2.83 7.99
C GLU A 179 -12.73 -2.39 9.34
N GLY A 180 -13.35 -2.82 10.41
CA GLY A 180 -12.84 -2.53 11.74
C GLY A 180 -12.04 -3.67 12.32
N VAL A 181 -10.96 -3.34 13.00
CA VAL A 181 -10.27 -4.27 13.89
C VAL A 181 -11.29 -4.77 14.91
N SER A 182 -11.35 -6.09 15.14
CA SER A 182 -12.22 -6.69 16.17
C SER A 182 -11.74 -6.30 17.58
N LEU A 183 -11.86 -5.02 17.91
CA LEU A 183 -11.54 -4.47 19.21
C LEU A 183 -12.83 -4.22 20.01
N PRO A 184 -12.76 -4.26 21.36
CA PRO A 184 -13.86 -3.82 22.20
C PRO A 184 -14.22 -2.36 21.89
N HIS A 185 -15.53 -2.05 21.86
CA HIS A 185 -16.06 -0.70 21.67
C HIS A 185 -15.64 -0.05 20.34
N GLN A 186 -15.61 -0.84 19.27
CA GLN A 186 -15.27 -0.39 17.93
C GLN A 186 -16.10 0.81 17.44
N GLU A 187 -17.33 0.93 17.88
CA GLU A 187 -18.23 2.06 17.61
C GLU A 187 -17.71 3.42 18.09
N CYS A 188 -16.72 3.45 18.97
CA CYS A 188 -16.09 4.67 19.47
C CYS A 188 -15.01 5.22 18.53
N TYR A 189 -14.46 4.40 17.65
CA TYR A 189 -13.40 4.84 16.73
C TYR A 189 -13.99 5.59 15.54
N ARG A 190 -13.31 6.62 15.07
CA ARG A 190 -13.76 7.48 13.97
C ARG A 190 -12.82 7.47 12.78
N THR A 191 -11.54 7.35 13.01
CA THR A 191 -10.52 7.29 11.96
C THR A 191 -9.23 6.70 12.52
N GLY A 192 -8.48 6.02 11.69
CA GLY A 192 -7.11 5.57 11.94
C GLY A 192 -6.19 5.92 10.78
N GLU A 193 -6.73 6.65 9.79
CA GLU A 193 -6.09 6.94 8.52
C GLU A 193 -6.32 8.40 8.12
N ILE A 194 -5.73 8.83 7.02
CA ILE A 194 -5.90 10.21 6.52
C ILE A 194 -7.24 10.39 5.79
N THR A 195 -7.85 11.55 6.03
CA THR A 195 -9.02 12.04 5.30
C THR A 195 -8.65 12.55 3.90
N PRO A 196 -9.61 12.79 2.99
CA PRO A 196 -9.34 13.41 1.69
C PRO A 196 -8.57 14.74 1.78
N GLU A 197 -8.88 15.57 2.79
CA GLU A 197 -8.18 16.83 3.06
C GLU A 197 -6.71 16.58 3.46
N GLU A 198 -6.48 15.65 4.35
CA GLU A 198 -5.13 15.27 4.80
C GLU A 198 -4.34 14.59 3.69
N ALA A 199 -4.98 13.79 2.84
CA ALA A 199 -4.34 13.15 1.69
C ALA A 199 -3.79 14.17 0.68
N LEU A 200 -4.51 15.28 0.43
CA LEU A 200 -4.03 16.36 -0.42
C LEU A 200 -2.82 17.07 0.21
N VAL A 201 -2.87 17.35 1.52
CA VAL A 201 -1.74 17.94 2.28
C VAL A 201 -0.54 17.00 2.28
N ALA A 202 -0.73 15.70 2.53
CA ALA A 202 0.33 14.69 2.47
C ALA A 202 0.98 14.63 1.09
N SER A 203 0.18 14.66 0.03
CA SER A 203 0.65 14.66 -1.36
C SER A 203 1.52 15.89 -1.68
N GLU A 204 1.14 17.06 -1.20
CA GLU A 204 1.92 18.29 -1.32
C GLU A 204 3.24 18.21 -0.54
N TRP A 205 3.19 17.73 0.72
CA TRP A 205 4.39 17.57 1.55
C TRP A 205 5.37 16.57 0.96
N LEU A 206 4.89 15.50 0.36
CA LEU A 206 5.69 14.52 -0.39
C LEU A 206 6.19 15.08 -1.73
N GLY A 207 5.53 16.13 -2.27
CA GLY A 207 5.84 16.73 -3.57
C GLY A 207 5.54 15.81 -4.73
N LEU A 208 4.48 15.03 -4.63
CA LEU A 208 4.08 14.07 -5.65
C LEU A 208 3.68 14.78 -6.95
N GLU A 209 4.15 14.29 -8.08
CA GLU A 209 3.71 14.74 -9.40
C GLU A 209 2.38 14.10 -9.78
N GLU A 210 2.20 12.84 -9.36
CA GLU A 210 1.03 12.03 -9.66
C GLU A 210 0.53 11.30 -8.40
N VAL A 211 -0.78 11.28 -8.21
CA VAL A 211 -1.47 10.56 -7.14
C VAL A 211 -2.38 9.52 -7.76
N VAL A 212 -2.08 8.25 -7.51
CA VAL A 212 -3.01 7.15 -7.71
C VAL A 212 -3.87 7.10 -6.46
N VAL A 213 -5.14 7.44 -6.60
CA VAL A 213 -6.10 7.43 -5.48
C VAL A 213 -6.34 6.00 -5.06
N SER A 214 -6.36 5.73 -3.75
CA SER A 214 -6.31 4.39 -3.19
C SER A 214 -7.30 4.22 -2.03
N HIS A 215 -7.40 3.00 -1.53
CA HIS A 215 -8.09 2.57 -0.33
C HIS A 215 -9.61 2.67 -0.44
N TYR A 216 -10.15 2.34 -1.61
CA TYR A 216 -11.57 2.27 -1.89
C TYR A 216 -11.93 0.98 -2.65
N ILE A 217 -13.22 0.67 -2.66
CA ILE A 217 -13.82 -0.40 -3.47
C ILE A 217 -14.68 0.19 -4.61
N ASP A 218 -15.25 1.37 -4.40
CA ASP A 218 -16.02 2.12 -5.41
C ASP A 218 -15.30 3.43 -5.75
N PRO A 219 -14.81 3.59 -7.00
CA PRO A 219 -14.16 4.83 -7.43
C PRO A 219 -15.08 6.07 -7.39
N ASN A 220 -16.40 5.86 -7.21
CA ASN A 220 -17.39 6.92 -7.10
C ASN A 220 -17.82 7.21 -5.66
N CYS A 221 -17.14 6.68 -4.65
CA CYS A 221 -17.47 6.94 -3.25
C CYS A 221 -17.33 8.43 -2.88
N ALA A 222 -17.88 8.81 -1.74
CA ALA A 222 -17.94 10.21 -1.31
C ALA A 222 -16.52 10.81 -1.12
N ASP A 223 -15.60 10.04 -0.55
CA ASP A 223 -14.25 10.51 -0.22
C ASP A 223 -13.41 10.72 -1.48
N VAL A 224 -13.47 9.81 -2.46
CA VAL A 224 -12.83 10.01 -3.77
C VAL A 224 -13.35 11.28 -4.44
N LYS A 225 -14.68 11.48 -4.44
CA LYS A 225 -15.28 12.71 -4.96
C LYS A 225 -14.82 13.95 -4.21
N ARG A 226 -14.72 13.86 -2.87
CA ARG A 226 -14.23 14.97 -2.04
C ARG A 226 -12.77 15.30 -2.35
N PHE A 227 -11.91 14.29 -2.45
CA PHE A 227 -10.51 14.50 -2.86
C PHE A 227 -10.40 15.21 -4.21
N MET A 228 -11.16 14.79 -5.21
CA MET A 228 -11.18 15.44 -6.53
C MET A 228 -11.70 16.87 -6.48
N GLN A 229 -12.69 17.17 -5.64
CA GLN A 229 -13.15 18.54 -5.43
C GLN A 229 -12.04 19.43 -4.85
N LEU A 230 -11.29 18.93 -3.86
CA LEU A 230 -10.17 19.64 -3.25
C LEU A 230 -9.06 19.94 -4.28
N VAL A 231 -8.74 18.98 -5.15
CA VAL A 231 -7.78 19.17 -6.25
C VAL A 231 -8.24 20.29 -7.19
N GLU A 232 -9.52 20.33 -7.54
CA GLU A 232 -10.08 21.38 -8.40
C GLU A 232 -10.16 22.75 -7.68
N GLU A 233 -10.40 22.77 -6.37
CA GLU A 233 -10.33 24.00 -5.55
C GLU A 233 -8.89 24.56 -5.54
N ASN A 234 -7.89 23.70 -5.31
CA ASN A 234 -6.47 24.07 -5.37
C ASN A 234 -6.08 24.64 -6.73
N LYS A 235 -6.55 24.02 -7.83
CA LYS A 235 -6.30 24.49 -9.19
C LYS A 235 -6.82 25.92 -9.41
N LYS A 236 -8.03 26.20 -8.93
CA LYS A 236 -8.63 27.54 -9.02
C LYS A 236 -7.84 28.59 -8.22
N ASN A 237 -7.24 28.18 -7.12
CA ASN A 237 -6.48 29.03 -6.21
C ASN A 237 -4.98 29.15 -6.57
N GLY A 238 -4.51 28.46 -7.61
CA GLY A 238 -3.10 28.42 -8.01
C GLY A 238 -2.20 27.72 -7.00
N ALA A 239 -2.77 26.79 -6.21
CA ALA A 239 -2.06 25.98 -5.22
C ALA A 239 -1.56 24.66 -5.84
N TYR A 240 -1.03 23.75 -5.01
CA TYR A 240 -0.54 22.44 -5.43
C TYR A 240 -1.64 21.58 -6.08
N VAL A 241 -1.35 21.03 -7.26
CA VAL A 241 -2.26 20.18 -8.04
C VAL A 241 -1.49 18.98 -8.58
N PRO A 242 -1.67 17.80 -8.03
CA PRO A 242 -1.09 16.58 -8.61
C PRO A 242 -1.90 16.12 -9.83
N LYS A 243 -1.28 15.43 -10.76
CA LYS A 243 -2.03 14.60 -11.72
C LYS A 243 -2.69 13.48 -10.95
N THR A 244 -3.98 13.26 -11.12
CA THR A 244 -4.74 12.24 -10.40
C THR A 244 -5.12 11.08 -11.31
N LEU A 245 -4.94 9.86 -10.81
CA LEU A 245 -5.36 8.62 -11.45
C LEU A 245 -6.31 7.86 -10.52
N ILE A 246 -7.51 7.57 -10.99
CA ILE A 246 -8.51 6.78 -10.28
C ILE A 246 -8.76 5.53 -11.11
N LEU A 247 -8.51 4.36 -10.53
CA LEU A 247 -8.64 3.05 -11.17
C LEU A 247 -9.79 2.27 -10.53
N ALA A 248 -10.64 1.66 -11.33
CA ALA A 248 -11.56 0.65 -10.81
C ALA A 248 -10.78 -0.61 -10.38
N PRO A 249 -11.27 -1.39 -9.38
CA PRO A 249 -10.66 -2.68 -9.07
C PRO A 249 -10.49 -3.56 -10.31
N GLY A 250 -9.28 -4.07 -10.54
CA GLY A 250 -8.89 -4.84 -11.73
C GLY A 250 -8.33 -4.00 -12.87
N GLU A 251 -8.54 -2.68 -12.88
CA GLU A 251 -8.06 -1.81 -13.94
C GLU A 251 -6.53 -1.60 -13.88
N SER A 252 -5.94 -1.44 -15.06
CA SER A 252 -4.51 -1.20 -15.23
C SER A 252 -4.25 0.13 -15.93
N HIS A 253 -3.10 0.73 -15.59
CA HIS A 253 -2.56 1.91 -16.26
C HIS A 253 -1.10 1.69 -16.61
N SER A 254 -0.63 2.31 -17.71
CA SER A 254 0.78 2.32 -18.12
C SER A 254 1.22 3.76 -18.36
N TRP A 255 2.40 4.09 -17.85
CA TRP A 255 3.02 5.40 -18.03
C TRP A 255 3.85 5.48 -19.29
#